data_3575540368ec1db22c3ea6ae456644b2
#
_entry.id   3575540368ec1db22c3ea6ae456644b2
#
_cell.length_a   1.000
_cell.length_b   1.000
_cell.length_c   1.000
_cell.angle_alpha   90.00
_cell.angle_beta   90.00
_cell.angle_gamma   90.00
#
_symmetry.space_group_name_H-M   'P 1'
#
loop_
_entity.id
_entity.type
_entity.pdbx_description
1 polymer ?
#
loop_
_entity_poly.entity_id
_entity_poly.type
_entity_poly.pdbx_seq_one_letter_code
_entity_poly.pdbx_strand_id
1 'polypeptide(L)'
;RSSAASDVYKRQALAGAVPGLVALAVMPWAMSKVYPPTLKKTPNAPGHARDELRDLGPMTAAEWIMLATFVLLLGLWMFGSQLGVSATSAAFLGIAILLVTKVLTWKTMAANNGAWSTLIFFSVLVGMASQLNELGVVDWIGEGVAGMIGGMHWIAAFVVLALVYFYVHYLFASNTAQIIALYSVFLGAAVAAGAPPLFAALMLGFASNLIGALTHYASGPAGLIYGSGFVKTSEWFRVSFIASVINIVIFGVVGTAWLALLGMMG
;
A
#
# COMPACT_ATOMS: atom_id res chain seq x y z
N ARG A 1 25.29 -1.16 -11.17
CA ARG A 1 24.29 -0.70 -10.17
C ARG A 1 22.85 -1.15 -10.46
N SER A 2 22.47 -1.47 -11.72
CA SER A 2 21.11 -1.87 -12.09
C SER A 2 20.77 -3.32 -11.70
N SER A 3 21.72 -4.24 -11.70
CA SER A 3 21.48 -5.65 -11.33
C SER A 3 21.10 -5.81 -9.85
N ALA A 4 21.79 -5.08 -8.95
CA ALA A 4 21.53 -5.15 -7.52
C ALA A 4 20.11 -4.66 -7.14
N ALA A 5 19.61 -3.60 -7.77
CA ALA A 5 18.25 -3.12 -7.53
C ALA A 5 17.19 -4.13 -8.03
N SER A 6 17.40 -4.69 -9.23
CA SER A 6 16.53 -5.75 -9.78
C SER A 6 16.47 -6.98 -8.87
N ASP A 7 17.60 -7.37 -8.28
CA ASP A 7 17.65 -8.52 -7.37
C ASP A 7 16.96 -8.24 -6.04
N VAL A 8 17.00 -7.00 -5.53
CA VAL A 8 16.25 -6.59 -4.34
C VAL A 8 14.75 -6.72 -4.55
N TYR A 9 14.21 -6.20 -5.67
CA TYR A 9 12.77 -6.31 -5.96
C TYR A 9 12.31 -7.77 -6.15
N LYS A 10 13.12 -8.59 -6.82
CA LYS A 10 12.83 -10.03 -6.97
C LYS A 10 12.79 -10.75 -5.63
N ARG A 11 13.73 -10.44 -4.74
CA ARG A 11 13.76 -11.01 -3.38
C ARG A 11 12.57 -10.55 -2.54
N GLN A 12 12.17 -9.28 -2.65
CA GLN A 12 10.97 -8.77 -1.96
C GLN A 12 9.70 -9.44 -2.48
N ALA A 13 9.54 -9.57 -3.80
CA ALA A 13 8.41 -10.26 -4.40
C ALA A 13 8.36 -11.73 -3.96
N LEU A 14 9.49 -12.43 -3.95
CA LEU A 14 9.59 -13.81 -3.48
C LEU A 14 9.25 -13.92 -1.98
N ALA A 15 9.77 -12.99 -1.16
CA ALA A 15 9.52 -12.96 0.27
C ALA A 15 8.03 -12.77 0.61
N GLY A 16 7.32 -11.96 -0.16
CA GLY A 16 5.89 -11.70 0.02
C GLY A 16 4.96 -12.68 -0.70
N ALA A 17 5.47 -13.52 -1.61
CA ALA A 17 4.65 -14.34 -2.50
C ALA A 17 3.73 -15.31 -1.75
N VAL A 18 4.29 -16.13 -0.87
CA VAL A 18 3.50 -17.16 -0.16
C VAL A 18 2.51 -16.55 0.83
N PRO A 19 2.91 -15.69 1.78
CA PRO A 19 1.94 -15.07 2.68
C PRO A 19 0.91 -14.22 1.93
N GLY A 20 1.30 -13.55 0.84
CA GLY A 20 0.39 -12.78 -0.01
C GLY A 20 -0.64 -13.66 -0.73
N LEU A 21 -0.23 -14.79 -1.31
CA LEU A 21 -1.17 -15.73 -1.94
C LEU A 21 -2.13 -16.35 -0.92
N VAL A 22 -1.63 -16.71 0.28
CA VAL A 22 -2.49 -17.20 1.36
C VAL A 22 -3.49 -16.12 1.78
N ALA A 23 -3.05 -14.88 1.97
CA ALA A 23 -3.94 -13.77 2.28
C ALA A 23 -4.98 -13.54 1.18
N LEU A 24 -4.56 -13.58 -0.08
CA LEU A 24 -5.45 -13.41 -1.24
C LEU A 24 -6.56 -14.49 -1.29
N ALA A 25 -6.26 -15.71 -0.88
CA ALA A 25 -7.23 -16.79 -0.83
C ALA A 25 -8.13 -16.72 0.43
N VAL A 26 -7.52 -16.45 1.60
CA VAL A 26 -8.23 -16.47 2.89
C VAL A 26 -9.11 -15.24 3.07
N MET A 27 -8.65 -14.04 2.66
CA MET A 27 -9.36 -12.78 2.93
C MET A 27 -10.75 -12.71 2.30
N PRO A 28 -10.97 -13.02 1.00
CA PRO A 28 -12.31 -13.00 0.42
C PRO A 28 -13.24 -14.02 1.09
N TRP A 29 -12.72 -15.19 1.41
CA TRP A 29 -13.49 -16.22 2.12
C TRP A 29 -13.87 -15.75 3.53
N ALA A 30 -12.92 -15.25 4.31
CA ALA A 30 -13.17 -14.75 5.66
C ALA A 30 -14.14 -13.57 5.64
N MET A 31 -13.97 -12.62 4.73
CA MET A 31 -14.84 -11.46 4.60
C MET A 31 -16.26 -11.85 4.21
N SER A 32 -16.44 -12.84 3.34
CA SER A 32 -17.77 -13.36 2.99
C SER A 32 -18.53 -13.95 4.20
N LYS A 33 -17.81 -14.36 5.25
CA LYS A 33 -18.39 -14.87 6.50
C LYS A 33 -18.61 -13.76 7.53
N VAL A 34 -17.67 -12.82 7.64
CA VAL A 34 -17.72 -11.70 8.60
C VAL A 34 -18.72 -10.64 8.18
N TYR A 35 -18.78 -10.36 6.87
CA TYR A 35 -19.67 -9.37 6.27
C TYR A 35 -20.35 -9.98 5.03
N PRO A 36 -21.35 -10.85 5.25
CA PRO A 36 -22.01 -11.53 4.15
C PRO A 36 -22.78 -10.55 3.26
N PRO A 37 -22.71 -10.70 1.92
CA PRO A 37 -23.43 -9.85 1.00
C PRO A 37 -24.94 -10.01 1.19
N THR A 38 -25.68 -8.90 1.14
CA THR A 38 -27.14 -8.89 1.19
C THR A 38 -27.76 -9.54 -0.05
N LEU A 39 -27.13 -9.33 -1.22
CA LEU A 39 -27.49 -9.95 -2.49
C LEU A 39 -26.60 -11.17 -2.74
N LYS A 40 -27.17 -12.36 -2.59
CA LYS A 40 -26.44 -13.63 -2.81
C LYS A 40 -26.42 -14.10 -4.26
N LYS A 41 -27.36 -13.64 -5.06
CA LYS A 41 -27.50 -13.99 -6.50
C LYS A 41 -27.84 -12.74 -7.30
N THR A 42 -27.15 -12.53 -8.37
CA THR A 42 -27.37 -11.44 -9.34
C THR A 42 -27.60 -12.02 -10.74
N PRO A 43 -28.72 -12.73 -10.96
CA PRO A 43 -28.95 -13.45 -12.23
C PRO A 43 -28.95 -12.52 -13.44
N ASN A 44 -29.34 -11.27 -13.28
CA ASN A 44 -29.42 -10.28 -14.35
C ASN A 44 -28.11 -9.50 -14.58
N ALA A 45 -27.09 -9.64 -13.72
CA ALA A 45 -25.83 -8.91 -13.86
C ALA A 45 -25.11 -9.16 -15.21
N PRO A 46 -25.04 -10.41 -15.74
CA PRO A 46 -24.45 -10.64 -17.05
C PRO A 46 -25.24 -9.98 -18.20
N GLY A 47 -26.57 -9.87 -18.05
CA GLY A 47 -27.43 -9.16 -19.00
C GLY A 47 -27.14 -7.66 -19.00
N HIS A 48 -27.21 -7.03 -17.82
CA HIS A 48 -26.87 -5.61 -17.67
C HIS A 48 -25.48 -5.26 -18.20
N ALA A 49 -24.47 -6.08 -17.87
CA ALA A 49 -23.12 -5.84 -18.36
C ALA A 49 -23.00 -5.92 -19.90
N ARG A 50 -23.78 -6.81 -20.54
CA ARG A 50 -23.83 -6.90 -22.01
C ARG A 50 -24.54 -5.70 -22.62
N ASP A 51 -25.62 -5.25 -22.01
CA ASP A 51 -26.38 -4.10 -22.47
C ASP A 51 -25.54 -2.82 -22.33
N GLU A 52 -24.89 -2.60 -21.19
CA GLU A 52 -23.94 -1.51 -20.99
C GLU A 52 -22.77 -1.54 -21.98
N LEU A 53 -22.18 -2.73 -22.21
CA LEU A 53 -21.11 -2.89 -23.20
C LEU A 53 -21.58 -2.58 -24.62
N ARG A 54 -22.84 -2.93 -24.96
CA ARG A 54 -23.42 -2.63 -26.24
C ARG A 54 -23.71 -1.13 -26.41
N ASP A 55 -24.15 -0.47 -25.35
CA ASP A 55 -24.41 0.97 -25.33
C ASP A 55 -23.15 1.81 -25.45
N LEU A 56 -22.00 1.31 -24.91
CA LEU A 56 -20.68 1.92 -25.08
C LEU A 56 -20.23 1.92 -26.57
N GLY A 57 -20.66 0.94 -27.35
CA GLY A 57 -20.28 0.81 -28.76
C GLY A 57 -18.81 0.43 -28.98
N PRO A 58 -18.28 0.60 -30.20
CA PRO A 58 -16.90 0.31 -30.52
C PRO A 58 -15.96 1.35 -29.92
N MET A 59 -14.76 0.92 -29.58
CA MET A 59 -13.71 1.80 -29.03
C MET A 59 -13.43 2.98 -29.96
N THR A 60 -13.47 4.16 -29.39
CA THR A 60 -13.15 5.42 -30.04
C THR A 60 -11.62 5.60 -30.22
N ALA A 61 -11.19 6.50 -31.10
CA ALA A 61 -9.79 6.83 -31.26
C ALA A 61 -9.14 7.35 -29.96
N ALA A 62 -9.89 8.09 -29.15
CA ALA A 62 -9.42 8.58 -27.84
C ALA A 62 -9.15 7.43 -26.87
N GLU A 63 -10.00 6.42 -26.84
CA GLU A 63 -9.82 5.23 -25.98
C GLU A 63 -8.63 4.39 -26.44
N TRP A 64 -8.41 4.25 -27.74
CA TRP A 64 -7.21 3.58 -28.27
C TRP A 64 -5.92 4.32 -27.91
N ILE A 65 -5.91 5.66 -28.00
CA ILE A 65 -4.77 6.47 -27.57
C ILE A 65 -4.53 6.32 -26.06
N MET A 66 -5.59 6.34 -25.25
CA MET A 66 -5.49 6.11 -23.81
C MET A 66 -4.90 4.73 -23.50
N LEU A 67 -5.39 3.68 -24.15
CA LEU A 67 -4.90 2.32 -23.98
C LEU A 67 -3.43 2.21 -24.40
N ALA A 68 -3.05 2.77 -25.55
CA ALA A 68 -1.66 2.76 -26.02
C ALA A 68 -0.74 3.51 -25.05
N THR A 69 -1.17 4.68 -24.54
CA THR A 69 -0.43 5.44 -23.53
C THR A 69 -0.27 4.65 -22.26
N PHE A 70 -1.32 3.96 -21.78
CA PHE A 70 -1.27 3.12 -20.60
C PHE A 70 -0.27 1.96 -20.76
N VAL A 71 -0.32 1.25 -21.89
CA VAL A 71 0.64 0.17 -22.19
C VAL A 71 2.07 0.68 -22.27
N LEU A 72 2.28 1.83 -22.89
CA LEU A 72 3.58 2.50 -22.95
C LEU A 72 4.11 2.82 -21.54
N LEU A 73 3.26 3.39 -20.67
CA LEU A 73 3.63 3.73 -19.30
C LEU A 73 3.97 2.47 -18.48
N LEU A 74 3.19 1.41 -18.61
CA LEU A 74 3.51 0.13 -17.97
C LEU A 74 4.87 -0.39 -18.44
N GLY A 75 5.15 -0.34 -19.74
CA GLY A 75 6.45 -0.73 -20.29
C GLY A 75 7.60 0.13 -19.74
N LEU A 76 7.41 1.44 -19.69
CA LEU A 76 8.42 2.36 -19.13
C LEU A 76 8.61 2.18 -17.62
N TRP A 77 7.58 1.86 -16.85
CA TRP A 77 7.72 1.57 -15.42
C TRP A 77 8.41 0.22 -15.16
N MET A 78 8.17 -0.77 -16.02
CA MET A 78 8.83 -2.09 -15.90
C MET A 78 10.29 -2.08 -16.35
N PHE A 79 10.60 -1.34 -17.43
CA PHE A 79 11.90 -1.37 -18.09
C PHE A 79 12.64 -0.02 -18.02
N GLY A 80 12.06 1.01 -17.43
CA GLY A 80 12.59 2.38 -17.40
C GLY A 80 13.97 2.50 -16.75
N SER A 81 14.25 1.70 -15.73
CA SER A 81 15.59 1.67 -15.11
C SER A 81 16.70 1.25 -16.08
N GLN A 82 16.38 0.38 -17.03
CA GLN A 82 17.32 -0.06 -18.08
C GLN A 82 17.48 1.00 -19.18
N LEU A 83 16.44 1.80 -19.39
CA LEU A 83 16.38 2.87 -20.38
C LEU A 83 16.84 4.23 -19.83
N GLY A 84 17.18 4.32 -18.55
CA GLY A 84 17.53 5.58 -17.88
C GLY A 84 16.34 6.52 -17.67
N VAL A 85 15.10 6.02 -17.75
CA VAL A 85 13.87 6.81 -17.58
C VAL A 85 13.34 6.63 -16.16
N SER A 86 13.17 7.74 -15.45
CA SER A 86 12.54 7.70 -14.12
C SER A 86 11.03 7.47 -14.22
N ALA A 87 10.43 6.88 -13.19
CA ALA A 87 8.98 6.68 -13.13
C ALA A 87 8.19 8.00 -13.26
N THR A 88 8.73 9.08 -12.69
CA THR A 88 8.15 10.43 -12.78
C THR A 88 8.24 10.98 -14.22
N SER A 89 9.38 10.81 -14.90
CA SER A 89 9.54 11.23 -16.29
C SER A 89 8.58 10.47 -17.21
N ALA A 90 8.41 9.16 -16.98
CA ALA A 90 7.42 8.37 -17.70
C ALA A 90 6.00 8.91 -17.51
N ALA A 91 5.59 9.22 -16.25
CA ALA A 91 4.28 9.78 -15.98
C ALA A 91 4.05 11.13 -16.68
N PHE A 92 5.03 12.04 -16.68
CA PHE A 92 4.94 13.30 -17.42
C PHE A 92 4.85 13.08 -18.93
N LEU A 93 5.56 12.12 -19.47
CA LEU A 93 5.45 11.75 -20.89
C LEU A 93 4.02 11.30 -21.21
N GLY A 94 3.41 10.47 -20.37
CA GLY A 94 2.02 10.05 -20.55
C GLY A 94 1.04 11.24 -20.54
N ILE A 95 1.18 12.15 -19.59
CA ILE A 95 0.39 13.38 -19.56
C ILE A 95 0.59 14.21 -20.84
N ALA A 96 1.83 14.37 -21.28
CA ALA A 96 2.14 15.12 -22.50
C ALA A 96 1.48 14.50 -23.74
N ILE A 97 1.54 13.17 -23.90
CA ILE A 97 0.87 12.46 -25.00
C ILE A 97 -0.64 12.75 -24.98
N LEU A 98 -1.29 12.61 -23.82
CA LEU A 98 -2.74 12.81 -23.68
C LEU A 98 -3.16 14.26 -23.95
N LEU A 99 -2.33 15.25 -23.57
CA LEU A 99 -2.57 16.66 -23.85
C LEU A 99 -2.39 16.99 -25.35
N VAL A 100 -1.32 16.51 -25.99
CA VAL A 100 -1.03 16.74 -27.40
C VAL A 100 -2.11 16.11 -28.28
N THR A 101 -2.53 14.91 -27.94
CA THR A 101 -3.62 14.20 -28.66
C THR A 101 -5.01 14.71 -28.33
N LYS A 102 -5.14 15.67 -27.40
CA LYS A 102 -6.40 16.24 -26.93
C LYS A 102 -7.37 15.22 -26.29
N VAL A 103 -6.88 14.05 -25.91
CA VAL A 103 -7.63 13.08 -25.08
C VAL A 103 -7.85 13.67 -23.70
N LEU A 104 -6.84 14.34 -23.16
CA LEU A 104 -6.92 15.16 -21.96
C LEU A 104 -6.77 16.64 -22.34
N THR A 105 -7.60 17.52 -21.77
CA THR A 105 -7.45 18.96 -21.97
C THR A 105 -6.80 19.60 -20.74
N TRP A 106 -6.07 20.70 -20.96
CA TRP A 106 -5.52 21.50 -19.85
C TRP A 106 -6.59 21.89 -18.83
N LYS A 107 -7.77 22.30 -19.32
CA LYS A 107 -8.91 22.69 -18.47
C LYS A 107 -9.35 21.53 -17.57
N THR A 108 -9.46 20.32 -18.12
CA THR A 108 -9.84 19.12 -17.34
C THR A 108 -8.78 18.77 -16.31
N MET A 109 -7.50 18.83 -16.69
CA MET A 109 -6.38 18.58 -15.78
C MET A 109 -6.32 19.63 -14.66
N ALA A 110 -6.42 20.91 -14.99
CA ALA A 110 -6.40 22.00 -14.02
C ALA A 110 -7.61 21.99 -13.07
N ALA A 111 -8.77 21.54 -13.55
CA ALA A 111 -9.99 21.42 -12.75
C ALA A 111 -10.04 20.14 -11.88
N ASN A 112 -9.01 19.28 -11.94
CA ASN A 112 -8.97 18.08 -11.10
C ASN A 112 -8.57 18.44 -9.65
N ASN A 113 -9.53 18.93 -8.88
CA ASN A 113 -9.33 19.35 -7.50
C ASN A 113 -8.78 18.21 -6.61
N GLY A 114 -9.15 16.96 -6.89
CA GLY A 114 -8.66 15.80 -6.16
C GLY A 114 -7.15 15.61 -6.32
N ALA A 115 -6.63 15.71 -7.57
CA ALA A 115 -5.20 15.61 -7.84
C ALA A 115 -4.41 16.76 -7.18
N TRP A 116 -4.87 17.99 -7.29
CA TRP A 116 -4.22 19.15 -6.69
C TRP A 116 -4.25 19.10 -5.16
N SER A 117 -5.39 18.74 -4.57
CA SER A 117 -5.50 18.55 -3.12
C SER A 117 -4.55 17.46 -2.63
N THR A 118 -4.46 16.36 -3.34
CA THR A 118 -3.53 15.27 -3.02
C THR A 118 -2.08 15.75 -3.09
N LEU A 119 -1.69 16.46 -4.16
CA LEU A 119 -0.34 16.99 -4.33
C LEU A 119 0.06 17.89 -3.17
N ILE A 120 -0.81 18.88 -2.83
CA ILE A 120 -0.55 19.83 -1.75
C ILE A 120 -0.47 19.10 -0.41
N PHE A 121 -1.45 18.24 -0.12
CA PHE A 121 -1.52 17.49 1.13
C PHE A 121 -0.27 16.62 1.35
N PHE A 122 0.13 15.83 0.35
CA PHE A 122 1.32 14.99 0.47
C PHE A 122 2.61 15.81 0.54
N SER A 123 2.73 16.89 -0.20
CA SER A 123 3.92 17.76 -0.13
C SER A 123 4.11 18.32 1.28
N VAL A 124 3.02 18.78 1.91
CA VAL A 124 3.06 19.30 3.29
C VAL A 124 3.40 18.17 4.28
N LEU A 125 2.75 17.00 4.15
CA LEU A 125 3.03 15.85 5.05
C LEU A 125 4.48 15.38 4.97
N VAL A 126 5.04 15.27 3.76
CA VAL A 126 6.44 14.87 3.57
C VAL A 126 7.37 15.91 4.18
N GLY A 127 7.09 17.22 3.97
CA GLY A 127 7.85 18.28 4.58
C GLY A 127 7.80 18.25 6.11
N MET A 128 6.61 18.05 6.69
CA MET A 128 6.45 17.93 8.15
C MET A 128 7.18 16.70 8.70
N ALA A 129 7.09 15.55 8.03
CA ALA A 129 7.78 14.33 8.46
C ALA A 129 9.31 14.51 8.44
N SER A 130 9.86 15.19 7.41
CA SER A 130 11.27 15.54 7.36
C SER A 130 11.68 16.45 8.51
N GLN A 131 10.88 17.48 8.82
CA GLN A 131 11.14 18.39 9.93
C GLN A 131 11.08 17.68 11.30
N LEU A 132 10.10 16.79 11.51
CA LEU A 132 10.04 16.00 12.76
C LEU A 132 11.28 15.13 12.95
N ASN A 133 11.82 14.58 11.88
CA ASN A 133 13.07 13.82 11.91
C ASN A 133 14.27 14.72 12.27
N GLU A 134 14.40 15.88 11.63
CA GLU A 134 15.47 16.84 11.91
C GLU A 134 15.42 17.41 13.34
N LEU A 135 14.21 17.57 13.89
CA LEU A 135 14.00 18.04 15.27
C LEU A 135 14.21 16.95 16.33
N GLY A 136 14.60 15.74 15.95
CA GLY A 136 14.88 14.64 16.87
C GLY A 136 13.62 13.98 17.49
N VAL A 137 12.42 14.31 17.01
CA VAL A 137 11.17 13.69 17.50
C VAL A 137 11.16 12.19 17.19
N VAL A 138 11.73 11.81 16.06
CA VAL A 138 11.88 10.41 15.64
C VAL A 138 12.76 9.63 16.62
N ASP A 139 13.89 10.23 17.02
CA ASP A 139 14.82 9.64 17.99
C ASP A 139 14.18 9.54 19.39
N TRP A 140 13.45 10.58 19.81
CA TRP A 140 12.71 10.57 21.07
C TRP A 140 11.65 9.46 21.13
N ILE A 141 10.88 9.26 20.05
CA ILE A 141 9.94 8.13 19.93
C ILE A 141 10.71 6.80 20.00
N GLY A 142 11.87 6.71 19.33
CA GLY A 142 12.72 5.54 19.30
C GLY A 142 13.20 5.15 20.70
N GLU A 143 13.67 6.11 21.48
CA GLU A 143 14.09 5.89 22.89
C GLU A 143 12.93 5.44 23.76
N GLY A 144 11.75 6.06 23.63
CA GLY A 144 10.53 5.66 24.34
C GLY A 144 10.12 4.22 24.03
N VAL A 145 10.15 3.86 22.74
CA VAL A 145 9.84 2.50 22.28
C VAL A 145 10.90 1.50 22.75
N ALA A 146 12.20 1.84 22.69
CA ALA A 146 13.28 1.00 23.20
C ALA A 146 13.16 0.76 24.70
N GLY A 147 12.74 1.77 25.48
CA GLY A 147 12.47 1.63 26.92
C GLY A 147 11.32 0.63 27.24
N MET A 148 10.33 0.55 26.38
CA MET A 148 9.19 -0.40 26.55
C MET A 148 9.59 -1.86 26.35
N ILE A 149 10.61 -2.14 25.54
CA ILE A 149 11.02 -3.51 25.16
C ILE A 149 12.27 -3.97 25.90
N GLY A 150 12.82 -3.14 26.78
CA GLY A 150 14.04 -3.44 27.56
C GLY A 150 13.93 -4.75 28.33
N GLY A 151 14.88 -5.66 28.14
CA GLY A 151 14.92 -6.96 28.80
C GLY A 151 14.06 -8.06 28.19
N MET A 152 13.30 -7.78 27.12
CA MET A 152 12.53 -8.80 26.40
C MET A 152 13.42 -9.61 25.45
N HIS A 153 13.07 -10.89 25.26
CA HIS A 153 13.65 -11.67 24.16
C HIS A 153 13.26 -11.02 22.82
N TRP A 154 14.17 -10.99 21.86
CA TRP A 154 13.98 -10.25 20.60
C TRP A 154 12.68 -10.58 19.85
N ILE A 155 12.20 -11.85 19.90
CA ILE A 155 10.95 -12.24 19.25
C ILE A 155 9.76 -11.51 19.90
N ALA A 156 9.69 -11.50 21.24
CA ALA A 156 8.62 -10.82 21.97
C ALA A 156 8.68 -9.31 21.74
N ALA A 157 9.87 -8.72 21.79
CA ALA A 157 10.11 -7.32 21.48
C ALA A 157 9.64 -6.98 20.06
N PHE A 158 10.01 -7.78 19.06
CA PHE A 158 9.59 -7.58 17.68
C PHE A 158 8.08 -7.66 17.51
N VAL A 159 7.40 -8.64 18.12
CA VAL A 159 5.94 -8.77 18.06
C VAL A 159 5.27 -7.52 18.63
N VAL A 160 5.70 -7.06 19.80
CA VAL A 160 5.17 -5.83 20.42
C VAL A 160 5.38 -4.62 19.48
N LEU A 161 6.60 -4.45 18.98
CA LEU A 161 6.95 -3.37 18.07
C LEU A 161 6.10 -3.40 16.79
N ALA A 162 5.96 -4.56 16.18
CA ALA A 162 5.17 -4.74 14.96
C ALA A 162 3.68 -4.44 15.19
N LEU A 163 3.12 -4.85 16.33
CA LEU A 163 1.73 -4.56 16.69
C LEU A 163 1.53 -3.06 16.97
N VAL A 164 2.44 -2.43 17.72
CA VAL A 164 2.38 -0.98 17.98
C VAL A 164 2.51 -0.22 16.65
N TYR A 165 3.50 -0.56 15.81
CA TYR A 165 3.68 0.03 14.49
C TYR A 165 2.44 -0.11 13.62
N PHE A 166 1.79 -1.26 13.65
CA PHE A 166 0.60 -1.53 12.86
C PHE A 166 -0.60 -0.68 13.34
N TYR A 167 -0.90 -0.70 14.63
CA TYR A 167 -2.11 -0.07 15.16
C TYR A 167 -1.98 1.42 15.45
N VAL A 168 -0.77 1.97 15.59
CA VAL A 168 -0.56 3.43 15.65
C VAL A 168 -1.09 4.13 14.41
N HIS A 169 -1.33 3.38 13.32
CA HIS A 169 -1.94 3.87 12.09
C HIS A 169 -3.28 4.58 12.31
N TYR A 170 -4.05 4.20 13.31
CA TYR A 170 -5.29 4.90 13.64
C TYR A 170 -5.09 6.40 13.97
N LEU A 171 -3.89 6.79 14.31
CA LEU A 171 -3.51 8.19 14.58
C LEU A 171 -2.98 8.93 13.35
N PHE A 172 -2.77 8.23 12.24
CA PHE A 172 -2.21 8.79 11.02
C PHE A 172 -3.26 8.91 9.91
N ALA A 173 -3.31 10.07 9.28
CA ALA A 173 -4.23 10.32 8.15
C ALA A 173 -3.79 9.66 6.82
N SER A 174 -2.62 9.02 6.77
CA SER A 174 -2.09 8.37 5.56
C SER A 174 -1.06 7.32 5.94
N ASN A 175 -1.10 6.16 5.27
CA ASN A 175 -0.09 5.12 5.45
C ASN A 175 1.31 5.59 5.01
N THR A 176 1.41 6.38 3.95
CA THR A 176 2.68 6.94 3.48
C THR A 176 3.31 7.85 4.53
N ALA A 177 2.51 8.73 5.16
CA ALA A 177 2.98 9.62 6.21
C ALA A 177 3.52 8.82 7.41
N GLN A 178 2.82 7.77 7.83
CA GLN A 178 3.28 6.88 8.90
C GLN A 178 4.59 6.17 8.54
N ILE A 179 4.70 5.62 7.32
CA ILE A 179 5.91 4.93 6.87
C ILE A 179 7.11 5.88 6.93
N ILE A 180 6.97 7.08 6.39
CA ILE A 180 8.03 8.09 6.40
C ILE A 180 8.45 8.46 7.83
N ALA A 181 7.48 8.62 8.73
CA ALA A 181 7.74 9.05 10.10
C ALA A 181 8.29 7.93 10.99
N LEU A 182 7.78 6.71 10.88
CA LEU A 182 7.98 5.67 11.92
C LEU A 182 8.74 4.43 11.45
N TYR A 183 8.81 4.13 10.16
CA TYR A 183 9.40 2.87 9.69
C TYR A 183 10.85 2.68 10.16
N SER A 184 11.69 3.69 9.95
CA SER A 184 13.12 3.63 10.32
C SER A 184 13.32 3.51 11.83
N VAL A 185 12.48 4.17 12.62
CA VAL A 185 12.52 4.14 14.09
C VAL A 185 12.23 2.75 14.61
N PHE A 186 11.10 2.18 14.17
CA PHE A 186 10.68 0.84 14.61
C PHE A 186 11.63 -0.24 14.10
N LEU A 187 12.18 -0.10 12.89
CA LEU A 187 13.21 -0.99 12.38
C LEU A 187 14.49 -0.90 13.23
N GLY A 188 14.95 0.31 13.54
CA GLY A 188 16.12 0.52 14.40
C GLY A 188 15.94 -0.08 15.78
N ALA A 189 14.78 0.14 16.41
CA ALA A 189 14.44 -0.45 17.72
C ALA A 189 14.38 -1.99 17.67
N ALA A 190 13.80 -2.57 16.61
CA ALA A 190 13.75 -4.01 16.43
C ALA A 190 15.15 -4.64 16.29
N VAL A 191 16.02 -4.02 15.49
CA VAL A 191 17.40 -4.47 15.31
C VAL A 191 18.20 -4.30 16.61
N ALA A 192 18.02 -3.21 17.33
CA ALA A 192 18.65 -2.97 18.64
C ALA A 192 18.22 -4.00 19.69
N ALA A 193 16.97 -4.50 19.60
CA ALA A 193 16.46 -5.59 20.42
C ALA A 193 16.99 -6.99 20.02
N GLY A 194 17.79 -7.07 18.95
CA GLY A 194 18.39 -8.32 18.46
C GLY A 194 17.62 -9.03 17.36
N ALA A 195 16.62 -8.37 16.77
CA ALA A 195 15.91 -8.96 15.62
C ALA A 195 16.82 -8.96 14.37
N PRO A 196 16.82 -10.03 13.56
CA PRO A 196 17.56 -10.07 12.30
C PRO A 196 17.14 -8.91 11.38
N PRO A 197 18.09 -8.09 10.89
CA PRO A 197 17.75 -6.84 10.18
C PRO A 197 16.89 -7.04 8.93
N LEU A 198 17.21 -8.06 8.11
CA LEU A 198 16.46 -8.35 6.90
C LEU A 198 15.03 -8.82 7.20
N PHE A 199 14.88 -9.70 8.19
CA PHE A 199 13.58 -10.17 8.67
C PHE A 199 12.72 -9.00 9.17
N ALA A 200 13.28 -8.19 10.07
CA ALA A 200 12.58 -7.03 10.63
C ALA A 200 12.16 -6.03 9.55
N ALA A 201 13.04 -5.73 8.59
CA ALA A 201 12.73 -4.85 7.48
C ALA A 201 11.60 -5.39 6.59
N LEU A 202 11.63 -6.67 6.23
CA LEU A 202 10.60 -7.27 5.39
C LEU A 202 9.24 -7.32 6.11
N MET A 203 9.22 -7.74 7.37
CA MET A 203 7.98 -7.85 8.14
C MET A 203 7.33 -6.49 8.40
N LEU A 204 8.11 -5.47 8.76
CA LEU A 204 7.59 -4.10 8.88
C LEU A 204 7.18 -3.52 7.52
N GLY A 205 7.88 -3.88 6.44
CA GLY A 205 7.49 -3.53 5.08
C GLY A 205 6.15 -4.15 4.65
N PHE A 206 5.90 -5.41 5.01
CA PHE A 206 4.58 -6.04 4.80
C PHE A 206 3.51 -5.37 5.64
N ALA A 207 3.77 -5.11 6.92
CA ALA A 207 2.86 -4.36 7.79
C ALA A 207 2.50 -3.00 7.18
N SER A 208 3.47 -2.27 6.65
CA SER A 208 3.29 -0.98 5.98
C SER A 208 2.32 -1.00 4.80
N ASN A 209 2.24 -2.12 4.07
CA ASN A 209 1.25 -2.28 3.01
C ASN A 209 -0.13 -2.64 3.55
N LEU A 210 -0.19 -3.47 4.59
CA LEU A 210 -1.44 -3.98 5.15
C LEU A 210 -2.24 -2.90 5.90
N ILE A 211 -1.57 -1.92 6.52
CA ILE A 211 -2.22 -0.80 7.23
C ILE A 211 -3.08 0.07 6.31
N GLY A 212 -2.82 0.07 5.00
CA GLY A 212 -3.56 0.88 4.02
C GLY A 212 -5.06 0.58 3.92
N ALA A 213 -5.52 -0.55 4.47
CA ALA A 213 -6.94 -0.91 4.54
C ALA A 213 -7.56 -0.72 5.93
N LEU A 214 -6.78 -0.32 6.94
CA LEU A 214 -7.21 -0.27 8.33
C LEU A 214 -8.23 0.84 8.59
N THR A 215 -8.04 1.99 7.95
CA THR A 215 -8.93 3.14 8.05
C THR A 215 -9.38 3.61 6.68
N HIS A 216 -10.54 4.26 6.61
CA HIS A 216 -11.06 4.81 5.35
C HIS A 216 -10.25 6.00 4.81
N TYR A 217 -9.41 6.59 5.65
CA TYR A 217 -8.51 7.69 5.31
C TYR A 217 -7.05 7.26 5.09
N ALA A 218 -6.74 5.97 5.22
CA ALA A 218 -5.38 5.45 5.10
C ALA A 218 -4.79 5.59 3.71
N SER A 219 -5.62 5.43 2.68
CA SER A 219 -5.17 5.41 1.29
C SER A 219 -6.24 5.96 0.35
N GLY A 220 -5.82 6.40 -0.84
CA GLY A 220 -6.74 6.88 -1.87
C GLY A 220 -7.85 5.90 -2.24
N PRO A 221 -7.55 4.63 -2.54
CA PRO A 221 -8.56 3.62 -2.81
C PRO A 221 -9.56 3.41 -1.67
N ALA A 222 -9.08 3.40 -0.41
CA ALA A 222 -9.95 3.26 0.76
C ALA A 222 -10.93 4.44 0.86
N GLY A 223 -10.46 5.67 0.66
CA GLY A 223 -11.29 6.87 0.66
C GLY A 223 -12.34 6.87 -0.44
N LEU A 224 -11.99 6.40 -1.66
CA LEU A 224 -12.93 6.26 -2.77
C LEU A 224 -14.05 5.24 -2.48
N ILE A 225 -13.69 4.07 -1.98
CA ILE A 225 -14.65 3.02 -1.64
C ILE A 225 -15.58 3.49 -0.50
N TYR A 226 -15.01 4.12 0.51
CA TYR A 226 -15.80 4.67 1.62
C TYR A 226 -16.73 5.80 1.16
N GLY A 227 -16.22 6.70 0.30
CA GLY A 227 -16.98 7.82 -0.26
C GLY A 227 -18.18 7.40 -1.13
N SER A 228 -18.23 6.15 -1.60
CA SER A 228 -19.40 5.61 -2.30
C SER A 228 -20.65 5.47 -1.41
N GLY A 229 -20.52 5.55 -0.08
CA GLY A 229 -21.62 5.58 0.87
C GLY A 229 -22.26 4.22 1.16
N PHE A 230 -21.73 3.11 0.62
CA PHE A 230 -22.30 1.77 0.84
C PHE A 230 -21.97 1.18 2.23
N VAL A 231 -20.96 1.73 2.92
CA VAL A 231 -20.47 1.20 4.20
C VAL A 231 -20.47 2.29 5.26
N LYS A 232 -21.06 2.02 6.42
CA LYS A 232 -21.05 2.93 7.57
C LYS A 232 -19.65 2.96 8.21
N THR A 233 -19.27 4.08 8.82
CA THR A 233 -17.98 4.24 9.50
C THR A 233 -17.70 3.14 10.53
N SER A 234 -18.69 2.83 11.38
CA SER A 234 -18.56 1.79 12.41
C SER A 234 -18.35 0.39 11.82
N GLU A 235 -19.02 0.09 10.70
CA GLU A 235 -18.85 -1.17 9.97
C GLU A 235 -17.47 -1.26 9.33
N TRP A 236 -16.99 -0.14 8.73
CA TRP A 236 -15.63 -0.07 8.19
C TRP A 236 -14.60 -0.45 9.26
N PHE A 237 -14.60 0.26 10.39
CA PHE A 237 -13.62 0.01 11.45
C PHE A 237 -13.71 -1.42 12.01
N ARG A 238 -14.94 -1.95 12.21
CA ARG A 238 -15.12 -3.32 12.68
C ARG A 238 -14.56 -4.35 11.69
N VAL A 239 -14.92 -4.23 10.42
CA VAL A 239 -14.50 -5.19 9.38
C VAL A 239 -12.99 -5.09 9.13
N SER A 240 -12.45 -3.87 9.06
CA SER A 240 -11.02 -3.65 8.88
C SER A 240 -10.19 -4.16 10.06
N PHE A 241 -10.69 -4.01 11.30
CA PHE A 241 -10.02 -4.57 12.46
C PHE A 241 -9.95 -6.10 12.40
N ILE A 242 -11.06 -6.77 12.09
CA ILE A 242 -11.07 -8.23 11.92
C ILE A 242 -10.14 -8.66 10.79
N ALA A 243 -10.19 -7.97 9.66
CA ALA A 243 -9.30 -8.21 8.53
C ALA A 243 -7.82 -8.04 8.92
N SER A 244 -7.52 -7.03 9.72
CA SER A 244 -6.14 -6.78 10.19
C SER A 244 -5.63 -7.92 11.07
N VAL A 245 -6.44 -8.44 11.99
CA VAL A 245 -6.06 -9.59 12.84
C VAL A 245 -5.77 -10.82 11.98
N ILE A 246 -6.62 -11.10 10.99
CA ILE A 246 -6.40 -12.23 10.08
C ILE A 246 -5.07 -12.06 9.31
N ASN A 247 -4.82 -10.87 8.77
CA ASN A 247 -3.58 -10.58 8.05
C ASN A 247 -2.35 -10.66 8.95
N ILE A 248 -2.42 -10.13 10.18
CA ILE A 248 -1.32 -10.23 11.15
C ILE A 248 -1.00 -11.69 11.45
N VAL A 249 -2.01 -12.55 11.61
CA VAL A 249 -1.80 -13.98 11.82
C VAL A 249 -1.18 -14.63 10.57
N ILE A 250 -1.69 -14.35 9.38
CA ILE A 250 -1.15 -14.92 8.14
C ILE A 250 0.32 -14.49 7.96
N PHE A 251 0.61 -13.21 8.00
CA PHE A 251 1.98 -12.71 7.80
C PHE A 251 2.89 -13.05 8.97
N GLY A 252 2.38 -13.01 10.20
CA GLY A 252 3.13 -13.40 11.39
C GLY A 252 3.51 -14.87 11.42
N VAL A 253 2.63 -15.78 11.05
CA VAL A 253 2.88 -17.22 11.08
C VAL A 253 3.43 -17.72 9.74
N VAL A 254 2.64 -17.57 8.67
CA VAL A 254 3.03 -18.10 7.34
C VAL A 254 4.19 -17.29 6.77
N GLY A 255 4.17 -15.95 6.95
CA GLY A 255 5.26 -15.08 6.50
C GLY A 255 6.57 -15.39 7.20
N THR A 256 6.57 -15.52 8.53
CA THR A 256 7.77 -15.89 9.28
C THR A 256 8.30 -17.25 8.89
N ALA A 257 7.43 -18.28 8.78
CA ALA A 257 7.84 -19.60 8.35
C ALA A 257 8.44 -19.58 6.93
N TRP A 258 7.85 -18.81 6.03
CA TRP A 258 8.35 -18.66 4.67
C TRP A 258 9.70 -17.96 4.60
N LEU A 259 9.88 -16.87 5.35
CA LEU A 259 11.18 -16.17 5.45
C LEU A 259 12.27 -17.05 6.06
N ALA A 260 11.92 -17.92 7.02
CA ALA A 260 12.83 -18.92 7.58
C ALA A 260 13.27 -19.92 6.51
N LEU A 261 12.35 -20.44 5.71
CA LEU A 261 12.66 -21.36 4.59
C LEU A 261 13.53 -20.72 3.51
N LEU A 262 13.39 -19.42 3.30
CA LEU A 262 14.24 -18.68 2.36
C LEU A 262 15.61 -18.29 2.94
N GLY A 263 15.91 -18.63 4.19
CA GLY A 263 17.16 -18.25 4.87
C GLY A 263 17.28 -16.75 5.15
N MET A 264 16.16 -16.05 5.27
CA MET A 264 16.12 -14.60 5.48
C MET A 264 15.96 -14.21 6.97
N MET A 265 16.16 -15.15 7.88
CA MET A 265 16.08 -14.94 9.34
C MET A 265 17.45 -14.89 10.01
N GLY A 266 18.54 -15.00 9.26
CA GLY A 266 19.90 -14.98 9.79
C GLY A 266 20.72 -13.81 9.28
#